data_73a3f5e476e6f128f81d7b3da6dd4a14
#
_entry.id   73a3f5e476e6f128f81d7b3da6dd4a14
#
_cell.length_a   1.000
_cell.length_b   1.000
_cell.length_c   1.000
_cell.angle_alpha   90.00
_cell.angle_beta   90.00
_cell.angle_gamma   90.00
#
_symmetry.space_group_name_H-M   'P 1'
#
loop_
_entity.id
_entity.type
_entity.pdbx_description
1 polymer ?
#
loop_
_entity_poly.entity_id
_entity_poly.type
_entity_poly.pdbx_seq_one_letter_code
_entity_poly.pdbx_strand_id
1 'polypeptide(L)'
;MKKSLYIIYILVISLFASSCHEQEEFANDPYGNFDALWTNVDQHYCFFKYKNVDWEAIGQQYRAKLRPKMSSTELFDVCSDMLKELRDGHTNLMSGWDVSRYWIWEQYPKNYDERIVNEYYLHFDYRQSASIKYGILSNNFGYMYYGDFMGAIGEGNLDNVLAYLASSEGLIIDVRDNGGGNLLNVEKLVRRFITERLHAGAISHKTGPGHNDFSQPFDYYFEPIDDTRIKYLKPVVVLANRSSFSATNNFVSIMKTLPNVRIVGDTTGGGSGLPFTFDLPNGWAVRMSASEITDANGNVTEFGVDPSPGCKVDMTEAEMAMGKDAILERAFEVLEEMASNRK
;
A
#
# COMPACT_ATOMS: atom_id res chain seq x y z
N MET A 1 -59.55 10.75 -7.84
CA MET A 1 -58.24 10.38 -8.40
C MET A 1 -57.19 11.50 -8.38
N LYS A 2 -57.47 12.78 -8.82
CA LYS A 2 -56.44 13.85 -8.81
C LYS A 2 -55.94 14.26 -7.39
N LYS A 3 -56.78 14.26 -6.35
CA LYS A 3 -56.36 14.60 -4.97
C LYS A 3 -55.45 13.53 -4.33
N SER A 4 -55.64 12.25 -4.62
CA SER A 4 -54.75 11.16 -4.11
C SER A 4 -53.36 11.20 -4.76
N LEU A 5 -53.27 11.66 -6.01
CA LEU A 5 -51.97 11.77 -6.69
C LEU A 5 -51.08 12.90 -6.09
N TYR A 6 -51.71 14.03 -5.68
CA TYR A 6 -50.98 15.14 -5.03
C TYR A 6 -50.47 14.78 -3.64
N ILE A 7 -51.23 13.96 -2.87
CA ILE A 7 -50.80 13.51 -1.53
C ILE A 7 -49.59 12.53 -1.65
N ILE A 8 -49.59 11.65 -2.65
CA ILE A 8 -48.47 10.75 -2.91
C ILE A 8 -47.23 11.54 -3.35
N TYR A 9 -47.41 12.58 -4.19
CA TYR A 9 -46.29 13.42 -4.64
C TYR A 9 -45.67 14.26 -3.50
N ILE A 10 -46.46 14.76 -2.58
CA ILE A 10 -45.99 15.48 -1.39
C ILE A 10 -45.31 14.53 -0.39
N LEU A 11 -45.79 13.27 -0.23
CA LEU A 11 -45.13 12.29 0.61
C LEU A 11 -43.79 11.80 0.04
N VAL A 12 -43.66 11.67 -1.27
CA VAL A 12 -42.38 11.32 -1.94
C VAL A 12 -41.39 12.47 -1.83
N ILE A 13 -41.80 13.73 -1.97
CA ILE A 13 -40.93 14.90 -1.80
C ILE A 13 -40.45 15.05 -0.34
N SER A 14 -41.30 14.73 0.64
CA SER A 14 -40.88 14.77 2.06
C SER A 14 -39.91 13.67 2.45
N LEU A 15 -39.89 12.52 1.72
CA LEU A 15 -38.91 11.45 1.91
C LEU A 15 -37.53 11.78 1.35
N PHE A 16 -37.44 12.69 0.38
CA PHE A 16 -36.16 13.18 -0.13
C PHE A 16 -35.57 14.36 0.66
N ALA A 17 -36.38 15.04 1.49
CA ALA A 17 -35.93 16.17 2.30
C ALA A 17 -35.25 15.75 3.63
N SER A 18 -35.28 14.47 4.01
CA SER A 18 -34.70 13.99 5.27
C SER A 18 -33.30 13.35 5.11
N SER A 19 -32.65 13.51 3.95
CA SER A 19 -31.28 13.05 3.70
C SER A 19 -30.24 14.19 3.74
N CYS A 20 -30.57 15.30 4.38
CA CYS A 20 -29.49 16.18 4.85
C CYS A 20 -28.93 15.55 6.13
N HIS A 21 -27.87 14.77 6.03
CA HIS A 21 -26.92 14.60 7.11
C HIS A 21 -26.50 16.01 7.51
N GLU A 22 -26.87 16.48 8.70
CA GLU A 22 -26.27 17.70 9.26
C GLU A 22 -24.79 17.40 9.36
N GLN A 23 -24.01 17.97 8.44
CA GLN A 23 -22.57 18.00 8.56
C GLN A 23 -22.29 18.89 9.76
N GLU A 24 -21.63 18.36 10.79
CA GLU A 24 -21.20 19.18 11.92
C GLU A 24 -20.35 20.34 11.39
N GLU A 25 -20.85 21.57 11.54
CA GLU A 25 -20.11 22.77 11.17
C GLU A 25 -19.08 23.08 12.27
N PHE A 26 -17.84 22.78 12.01
CA PHE A 26 -16.73 23.14 12.89
C PHE A 26 -16.27 24.57 12.61
N ALA A 27 -15.96 25.34 13.66
CA ALA A 27 -15.45 26.70 13.52
C ALA A 27 -14.05 26.72 12.88
N ASN A 28 -13.76 27.73 12.06
CA ASN A 28 -12.40 27.93 11.54
C ASN A 28 -11.52 28.65 12.56
N ASP A 29 -11.25 28.00 13.67
CA ASP A 29 -10.32 28.40 14.72
C ASP A 29 -9.50 27.18 15.19
N PRO A 30 -8.51 27.31 16.08
CA PRO A 30 -7.69 26.19 16.51
C PRO A 30 -8.48 25.02 17.09
N TYR A 31 -9.53 25.29 17.84
CA TYR A 31 -10.36 24.26 18.46
C TYR A 31 -11.24 23.55 17.44
N GLY A 32 -11.93 24.32 16.58
CA GLY A 32 -12.80 23.73 15.57
C GLY A 32 -12.05 22.91 14.52
N ASN A 33 -10.86 23.35 14.09
CA ASN A 33 -10.02 22.54 13.19
C ASN A 33 -9.54 21.25 13.85
N PHE A 34 -9.15 21.31 15.12
CA PHE A 34 -8.76 20.13 15.88
C PHE A 34 -9.94 19.17 16.08
N ASP A 35 -11.10 19.70 16.50
CA ASP A 35 -12.29 18.89 16.75
C ASP A 35 -12.78 18.24 15.43
N ALA A 36 -12.73 18.94 14.30
CA ALA A 36 -13.01 18.39 12.97
C ALA A 36 -12.05 17.23 12.62
N LEU A 37 -10.75 17.43 12.85
CA LEU A 37 -9.74 16.39 12.63
C LEU A 37 -10.02 15.16 13.50
N TRP A 38 -10.16 15.36 14.80
CA TRP A 38 -10.35 14.28 15.77
C TRP A 38 -11.63 13.47 15.47
N THR A 39 -12.76 14.16 15.22
CA THR A 39 -14.05 13.53 14.94
C THR A 39 -14.03 12.72 13.64
N ASN A 40 -13.47 13.30 12.56
CA ASN A 40 -13.39 12.56 11.29
C ASN A 40 -12.51 11.32 11.40
N VAL A 41 -11.40 11.40 12.11
CA VAL A 41 -10.55 10.22 12.36
C VAL A 41 -11.28 9.20 13.21
N ASP A 42 -11.95 9.63 14.30
CA ASP A 42 -12.73 8.74 15.18
C ASP A 42 -13.77 7.93 14.39
N GLN A 43 -14.50 8.59 13.51
CA GLN A 43 -15.60 7.99 12.76
C GLN A 43 -15.15 7.14 11.56
N HIS A 44 -14.02 7.45 10.94
CA HIS A 44 -13.67 6.86 9.64
C HIS A 44 -12.39 6.03 9.64
N TYR A 45 -11.51 6.16 10.62
CA TYR A 45 -10.27 5.39 10.65
C TYR A 45 -10.55 3.89 10.85
N CYS A 46 -9.96 3.04 10.00
CA CYS A 46 -10.35 1.63 9.95
C CYS A 46 -9.54 0.70 10.88
N PHE A 47 -8.42 1.13 11.45
CA PHE A 47 -7.51 0.23 12.16
C PHE A 47 -7.47 0.38 13.68
N PHE A 48 -8.41 1.09 14.31
CA PHE A 48 -8.43 1.22 15.77
C PHE A 48 -8.37 -0.12 16.49
N LYS A 49 -9.15 -1.11 16.04
CA LYS A 49 -9.23 -2.45 16.65
C LYS A 49 -7.90 -3.24 16.61
N TYR A 50 -6.98 -2.86 15.68
CA TYR A 50 -5.70 -3.56 15.51
C TYR A 50 -4.52 -2.85 16.16
N LYS A 51 -4.62 -1.54 16.37
CA LYS A 51 -3.50 -0.71 16.82
C LYS A 51 -3.48 -0.45 18.32
N ASN A 52 -4.52 -0.89 19.04
CA ASN A 52 -4.67 -0.70 20.50
C ASN A 52 -4.44 0.77 20.92
N VAL A 53 -5.15 1.69 20.25
CA VAL A 53 -5.06 3.14 20.46
C VAL A 53 -6.31 3.61 21.18
N ASP A 54 -6.12 4.27 22.34
CA ASP A 54 -7.20 4.98 23.05
C ASP A 54 -7.31 6.40 22.46
N TRP A 55 -8.13 6.52 21.38
CA TRP A 55 -8.26 7.76 20.63
C TRP A 55 -8.90 8.88 21.45
N GLU A 56 -9.83 8.54 22.36
CA GLU A 56 -10.44 9.50 23.28
C GLU A 56 -9.41 10.11 24.21
N ALA A 57 -8.58 9.28 24.89
CA ALA A 57 -7.53 9.76 25.78
C ALA A 57 -6.48 10.60 25.02
N ILE A 58 -6.12 10.20 23.78
CA ILE A 58 -5.21 10.97 22.91
C ILE A 58 -5.85 12.31 22.56
N GLY A 59 -7.13 12.33 22.15
CA GLY A 59 -7.85 13.55 21.86
C GLY A 59 -7.82 14.53 23.03
N GLN A 60 -8.13 14.08 24.23
CA GLN A 60 -8.07 14.91 25.44
C GLN A 60 -6.66 15.47 25.73
N GLN A 61 -5.63 14.62 25.60
CA GLN A 61 -4.23 15.01 25.81
C GLN A 61 -3.78 16.10 24.84
N TYR A 62 -4.09 15.97 23.54
CA TYR A 62 -3.65 16.94 22.54
C TYR A 62 -4.53 18.18 22.50
N ARG A 63 -5.84 18.06 22.78
CA ARG A 63 -6.75 19.20 22.92
C ARG A 63 -6.32 20.14 24.05
N ALA A 64 -5.76 19.63 25.13
CA ALA A 64 -5.23 20.42 26.24
C ALA A 64 -4.03 21.31 25.85
N LYS A 65 -3.37 21.06 24.71
CA LYS A 65 -2.26 21.89 24.20
C LYS A 65 -2.76 23.10 23.38
N LEU A 66 -4.05 23.15 23.05
CA LEU A 66 -4.63 24.22 22.23
C LEU A 66 -4.77 25.52 23.01
N ARG A 67 -4.65 26.63 22.29
CA ARG A 67 -4.84 28.00 22.78
C ARG A 67 -5.60 28.83 21.75
N PRO A 68 -6.46 29.80 22.14
CA PRO A 68 -7.29 30.56 21.19
C PRO A 68 -6.50 31.34 20.13
N LYS A 69 -5.24 31.66 20.38
CA LYS A 69 -4.37 32.43 19.46
C LYS A 69 -3.11 31.68 19.09
N MET A 70 -3.25 30.41 18.73
CA MET A 70 -2.14 29.64 18.15
C MET A 70 -1.84 30.12 16.74
N SER A 71 -0.58 30.10 16.35
CA SER A 71 -0.18 30.20 14.95
C SER A 71 -0.59 28.93 14.20
N SER A 72 -0.71 29.04 12.86
CA SER A 72 -1.01 27.88 12.02
C SER A 72 0.06 26.79 12.15
N THR A 73 1.34 27.15 12.33
CA THR A 73 2.43 26.19 12.55
C THR A 73 2.25 25.43 13.87
N GLU A 74 1.99 26.14 14.97
CA GLU A 74 1.75 25.49 16.27
C GLU A 74 0.54 24.55 16.23
N LEU A 75 -0.54 24.93 15.55
CA LEU A 75 -1.71 24.07 15.37
C LEU A 75 -1.37 22.86 14.52
N PHE A 76 -0.61 23.04 13.42
CA PHE A 76 -0.19 21.94 12.56
C PHE A 76 0.65 20.93 13.34
N ASP A 77 1.60 21.38 14.17
CA ASP A 77 2.44 20.51 14.98
C ASP A 77 1.60 19.69 15.97
N VAL A 78 0.64 20.32 16.68
CA VAL A 78 -0.24 19.61 17.62
C VAL A 78 -1.10 18.56 16.90
N CYS A 79 -1.71 18.90 15.77
CA CYS A 79 -2.53 17.99 14.98
C CYS A 79 -1.68 16.85 14.36
N SER A 80 -0.52 17.19 13.84
CA SER A 80 0.44 16.23 13.27
C SER A 80 0.91 15.21 14.30
N ASP A 81 1.29 15.68 15.48
CA ASP A 81 1.74 14.81 16.56
C ASP A 81 0.62 13.90 17.08
N MET A 82 -0.62 14.38 17.14
CA MET A 82 -1.79 13.55 17.44
C MET A 82 -1.97 12.43 16.43
N LEU A 83 -1.87 12.73 15.12
CA LEU A 83 -2.01 11.72 14.07
C LEU A 83 -0.90 10.66 14.10
N LYS A 84 0.32 11.01 14.52
CA LYS A 84 1.45 10.07 14.65
C LYS A 84 1.19 8.97 15.67
N GLU A 85 0.32 9.20 16.67
CA GLU A 85 -0.09 8.18 17.64
C GLU A 85 -0.79 6.98 16.98
N LEU A 86 -1.40 7.18 15.79
CA LEU A 86 -1.99 6.10 14.98
C LEU A 86 -0.93 5.19 14.35
N ARG A 87 0.33 5.62 14.25
CA ARG A 87 1.42 4.84 13.65
C ARG A 87 1.04 4.28 12.28
N ASP A 88 0.53 5.17 11.41
CA ASP A 88 -0.03 4.82 10.10
C ASP A 88 0.58 5.70 9.00
N GLY A 89 1.27 5.06 8.05
CA GLY A 89 1.91 5.75 6.93
C GLY A 89 0.93 6.39 5.94
N HIS A 90 -0.33 5.96 5.91
CA HIS A 90 -1.38 6.56 5.10
C HIS A 90 -2.11 7.71 5.79
N THR A 91 -1.87 7.94 7.09
CA THR A 91 -2.52 9.02 7.84
C THR A 91 -1.63 10.25 7.84
N ASN A 92 -2.05 11.28 7.10
CA ASN A 92 -1.26 12.49 6.84
C ASN A 92 -2.13 13.73 6.96
N LEU A 93 -1.62 14.78 7.62
CA LEU A 93 -2.13 16.15 7.56
C LEU A 93 -1.32 16.92 6.52
N MET A 94 -1.99 17.57 5.59
CA MET A 94 -1.38 18.30 4.48
C MET A 94 -1.76 19.77 4.56
N SER A 95 -0.78 20.65 4.61
CA SER A 95 -0.91 22.11 4.53
C SER A 95 -0.26 22.64 3.26
N GLY A 96 -0.33 23.95 3.04
CA GLY A 96 0.38 24.60 1.93
C GLY A 96 1.91 24.62 2.07
N TRP A 97 2.47 24.22 3.22
CA TRP A 97 3.92 24.30 3.48
C TRP A 97 4.52 23.00 4.06
N ASP A 98 3.70 22.06 4.58
CA ASP A 98 4.21 20.80 5.14
C ASP A 98 3.20 19.67 5.04
N VAL A 99 3.69 18.44 5.16
CA VAL A 99 2.92 17.21 5.21
C VAL A 99 3.40 16.39 6.40
N SER A 100 2.49 16.10 7.35
CA SER A 100 2.79 15.19 8.45
C SER A 100 2.92 13.76 7.94
N ARG A 101 3.78 12.95 8.56
CA ARG A 101 4.01 11.56 8.14
C ARG A 101 4.48 10.70 9.29
N TYR A 102 4.18 9.42 9.21
CA TYR A 102 4.71 8.38 10.08
C TYR A 102 5.16 7.23 9.20
N TRP A 103 6.45 7.16 8.87
CA TRP A 103 7.04 6.07 8.11
C TRP A 103 7.98 5.28 9.01
N ILE A 104 7.53 4.10 9.42
CA ILE A 104 8.26 3.26 10.38
C ILE A 104 9.64 2.86 9.87
N TRP A 105 9.79 2.71 8.54
CA TRP A 105 11.07 2.34 7.92
C TRP A 105 12.15 3.43 8.03
N GLU A 106 11.77 4.69 8.25
CA GLU A 106 12.74 5.76 8.50
C GLU A 106 13.48 5.60 9.84
N GLN A 107 12.99 4.71 10.71
CA GLN A 107 13.62 4.40 12.01
C GLN A 107 14.73 3.35 11.89
N TYR A 108 14.93 2.77 10.70
CA TYR A 108 15.90 1.71 10.44
C TYR A 108 16.92 2.14 9.38
N PRO A 109 18.14 1.60 9.40
CA PRO A 109 19.09 1.78 8.32
C PRO A 109 18.50 1.34 6.98
N LYS A 110 18.93 1.97 5.90
CA LYS A 110 18.58 1.52 4.55
C LYS A 110 19.15 0.12 4.29
N ASN A 111 18.36 -0.72 3.62
CA ASN A 111 18.75 -2.07 3.21
C ASN A 111 18.56 -2.31 1.71
N TYR A 112 18.69 -1.26 0.92
CA TYR A 112 18.69 -1.30 -0.52
C TYR A 112 19.49 -0.10 -1.08
N ASP A 113 20.32 -0.39 -2.09
CA ASP A 113 21.00 0.62 -2.90
C ASP A 113 20.95 0.18 -4.38
N GLU A 114 20.13 0.87 -5.16
CA GLU A 114 19.94 0.59 -6.59
C GLU A 114 21.26 0.68 -7.38
N ARG A 115 22.21 1.54 -6.94
CA ARG A 115 23.52 1.66 -7.57
C ARG A 115 24.31 0.36 -7.52
N ILE A 116 24.23 -0.36 -6.39
CA ILE A 116 24.92 -1.65 -6.24
C ILE A 116 24.39 -2.66 -7.26
N VAL A 117 23.07 -2.77 -7.41
CA VAL A 117 22.46 -3.67 -8.39
C VAL A 117 22.89 -3.29 -9.82
N ASN A 118 22.83 -2.00 -10.16
CA ASN A 118 23.21 -1.53 -11.49
C ASN A 118 24.68 -1.77 -11.82
N GLU A 119 25.59 -1.51 -10.88
CA GLU A 119 27.03 -1.56 -11.07
C GLU A 119 27.58 -2.99 -11.01
N TYR A 120 27.23 -3.75 -9.96
CA TYR A 120 27.87 -5.03 -9.67
C TYR A 120 27.12 -6.25 -10.21
N TYR A 121 25.81 -6.15 -10.46
CA TYR A 121 25.00 -7.27 -10.93
C TYR A 121 24.50 -7.12 -12.37
N LEU A 122 24.07 -5.94 -12.75
CA LEU A 122 23.63 -5.64 -14.12
C LEU A 122 24.75 -5.11 -15.01
N HIS A 123 25.89 -4.65 -14.44
CA HIS A 123 26.99 -4.01 -15.17
C HIS A 123 26.51 -2.90 -16.10
N PHE A 124 25.46 -2.17 -15.69
CA PHE A 124 24.75 -1.16 -16.48
C PHE A 124 24.14 -1.69 -17.80
N ASP A 125 24.14 -3.01 -18.05
CA ASP A 125 23.49 -3.64 -19.20
C ASP A 125 22.04 -4.00 -18.84
N TYR A 126 21.16 -3.01 -18.90
CA TYR A 126 19.74 -3.18 -18.66
C TYR A 126 18.91 -2.41 -19.69
N ARG A 127 17.66 -2.79 -19.81
CA ARG A 127 16.64 -2.13 -20.63
C ARG A 127 15.59 -1.49 -19.74
N GLN A 128 14.81 -0.57 -20.33
CA GLN A 128 13.70 0.07 -19.64
C GLN A 128 12.44 0.06 -20.52
N SER A 129 11.30 -0.30 -19.92
CA SER A 129 9.98 -0.21 -20.54
C SER A 129 9.00 0.38 -19.54
N ALA A 130 8.47 1.57 -19.83
CA ALA A 130 7.79 2.42 -18.85
C ALA A 130 8.67 2.62 -17.60
N SER A 131 8.15 2.38 -16.39
CA SER A 131 8.88 2.46 -15.12
C SER A 131 9.61 1.16 -14.74
N ILE A 132 9.62 0.14 -15.61
CA ILE A 132 10.30 -1.13 -15.34
C ILE A 132 11.70 -1.12 -15.94
N LYS A 133 12.73 -1.31 -15.09
CA LYS A 133 14.09 -1.63 -15.50
C LYS A 133 14.26 -3.14 -15.51
N TYR A 134 14.89 -3.73 -16.53
CA TYR A 134 15.03 -5.16 -16.63
C TYR A 134 16.29 -5.61 -17.40
N GLY A 135 16.80 -6.78 -17.05
CA GLY A 135 17.96 -7.37 -17.68
C GLY A 135 18.08 -8.87 -17.36
N ILE A 136 19.06 -9.54 -17.94
CA ILE A 136 19.43 -10.91 -17.59
C ILE A 136 20.77 -10.85 -16.87
N LEU A 137 20.82 -11.42 -15.68
CA LEU A 137 22.00 -11.47 -14.83
C LEU A 137 23.00 -12.53 -15.33
N SER A 138 24.25 -12.44 -14.91
CA SER A 138 25.33 -13.35 -15.34
C SER A 138 25.07 -14.83 -15.03
N ASN A 139 24.23 -15.11 -14.04
CA ASN A 139 23.78 -16.46 -13.67
C ASN A 139 22.53 -16.94 -14.42
N ASN A 140 22.16 -16.25 -15.51
CA ASN A 140 20.99 -16.56 -16.36
C ASN A 140 19.63 -16.41 -15.66
N PHE A 141 19.54 -15.68 -14.56
CA PHE A 141 18.25 -15.25 -13.99
C PHE A 141 17.81 -13.93 -14.59
N GLY A 142 16.52 -13.82 -14.86
CA GLY A 142 15.88 -12.55 -15.22
C GLY A 142 15.76 -11.65 -14.00
N TYR A 143 16.01 -10.37 -14.19
CA TYR A 143 15.81 -9.34 -13.17
C TYR A 143 14.91 -8.24 -13.72
N MET A 144 13.91 -7.85 -12.93
CA MET A 144 13.11 -6.65 -13.18
C MET A 144 12.94 -5.85 -11.90
N TYR A 145 13.29 -4.57 -11.97
CA TYR A 145 13.04 -3.59 -10.91
C TYR A 145 11.83 -2.74 -11.25
N TYR A 146 10.89 -2.64 -10.32
CA TYR A 146 9.71 -1.82 -10.43
C TYR A 146 9.63 -0.91 -9.20
N GLY A 147 10.13 0.33 -9.34
CA GLY A 147 10.35 1.25 -8.23
C GLY A 147 9.11 1.96 -7.70
N ASP A 148 8.00 1.97 -8.46
CA ASP A 148 6.71 2.51 -8.01
C ASP A 148 5.55 1.94 -8.82
N PHE A 149 4.37 1.88 -8.20
CA PHE A 149 3.11 1.54 -8.87
C PHE A 149 2.31 2.77 -9.33
N MET A 150 2.88 3.99 -9.27
CA MET A 150 2.21 5.23 -9.68
C MET A 150 2.13 5.37 -11.19
N GLY A 151 3.24 5.11 -11.87
CA GLY A 151 3.34 5.24 -13.32
C GLY A 151 2.48 4.21 -14.06
N ALA A 152 1.79 4.62 -15.13
CA ALA A 152 1.00 3.70 -15.93
C ALA A 152 1.87 2.67 -16.63
N ILE A 153 1.51 1.39 -16.50
CA ILE A 153 2.09 0.29 -17.27
C ILE A 153 1.06 -0.19 -18.27
N GLY A 154 1.43 -0.19 -19.56
CA GLY A 154 0.62 -0.79 -20.62
C GLY A 154 0.89 -2.30 -20.74
N GLU A 155 -0.09 -3.04 -21.28
CA GLU A 155 0.06 -4.48 -21.56
C GLU A 155 1.25 -4.76 -22.49
N GLY A 156 1.49 -3.92 -23.51
CA GLY A 156 2.64 -4.03 -24.40
C GLY A 156 4.00 -3.83 -23.70
N ASN A 157 4.05 -3.01 -22.65
CA ASN A 157 5.28 -2.86 -21.84
C ASN A 157 5.61 -4.17 -21.13
N LEU A 158 4.61 -4.80 -20.51
CA LEU A 158 4.77 -6.09 -19.82
C LEU A 158 5.11 -7.22 -20.82
N ASP A 159 4.48 -7.25 -21.99
CA ASP A 159 4.83 -8.21 -23.04
C ASP A 159 6.30 -8.09 -23.45
N ASN A 160 6.79 -6.87 -23.70
CA ASN A 160 8.19 -6.64 -24.07
C ASN A 160 9.16 -7.08 -22.97
N VAL A 161 8.88 -6.74 -21.71
CA VAL A 161 9.69 -7.15 -20.56
C VAL A 161 9.73 -8.67 -20.43
N LEU A 162 8.56 -9.31 -20.38
CA LEU A 162 8.47 -10.75 -20.15
C LEU A 162 8.94 -11.58 -21.35
N ALA A 163 8.80 -11.08 -22.60
CA ALA A 163 9.38 -11.73 -23.78
C ALA A 163 10.91 -11.75 -23.70
N TYR A 164 11.52 -10.63 -23.31
CA TYR A 164 12.97 -10.56 -23.15
C TYR A 164 13.46 -11.50 -22.05
N LEU A 165 12.73 -11.59 -20.92
CA LEU A 165 13.09 -12.43 -19.77
C LEU A 165 12.65 -13.88 -19.92
N ALA A 166 11.94 -14.25 -20.99
CA ALA A 166 11.42 -15.61 -21.18
C ALA A 166 12.49 -16.70 -21.28
N SER A 167 13.69 -16.37 -21.73
CA SER A 167 14.83 -17.28 -21.81
C SER A 167 15.48 -17.61 -20.46
N SER A 168 15.31 -16.74 -19.44
CA SER A 168 15.90 -16.96 -18.12
C SER A 168 15.34 -18.20 -17.40
N GLU A 169 16.11 -18.77 -16.48
CA GLU A 169 15.71 -19.97 -15.73
C GLU A 169 14.77 -19.67 -14.56
N GLY A 170 14.77 -18.44 -14.07
CA GLY A 170 13.90 -17.89 -13.04
C GLY A 170 13.87 -16.38 -13.14
N LEU A 171 12.94 -15.73 -12.45
CA LEU A 171 12.75 -14.28 -12.48
C LEU A 171 12.84 -13.71 -11.06
N ILE A 172 13.58 -12.63 -10.92
CA ILE A 172 13.61 -11.79 -9.73
C ILE A 172 12.82 -10.52 -10.04
N ILE A 173 11.78 -10.27 -9.23
CA ILE A 173 10.99 -9.04 -9.26
C ILE A 173 11.39 -8.22 -8.05
N ASP A 174 12.12 -7.13 -8.26
CA ASP A 174 12.60 -6.28 -7.18
C ASP A 174 11.63 -5.11 -6.99
N VAL A 175 10.97 -5.09 -5.83
CA VAL A 175 10.06 -4.02 -5.40
C VAL A 175 10.53 -3.37 -4.09
N ARG A 176 11.83 -3.47 -3.79
CA ARG A 176 12.42 -2.75 -2.66
C ARG A 176 12.34 -1.26 -2.89
N ASP A 177 12.13 -0.50 -1.82
CA ASP A 177 11.90 0.96 -1.82
C ASP A 177 10.73 1.43 -2.71
N ASN A 178 9.84 0.52 -3.11
CA ASN A 178 8.62 0.85 -3.81
C ASN A 178 7.52 1.25 -2.82
N GLY A 179 7.21 2.54 -2.73
CA GLY A 179 6.21 3.12 -1.82
C GLY A 179 4.74 2.85 -2.22
N GLY A 180 4.50 2.09 -3.27
CA GLY A 180 3.13 1.76 -3.72
C GLY A 180 2.63 2.59 -4.89
N GLY A 181 1.31 2.78 -4.96
CA GLY A 181 0.64 3.52 -6.04
C GLY A 181 -0.72 2.94 -6.40
N ASN A 182 -0.95 2.69 -7.68
CA ASN A 182 -2.23 2.28 -8.22
C ASN A 182 -2.42 0.75 -8.18
N LEU A 183 -3.45 0.27 -7.50
CA LEU A 183 -3.80 -1.16 -7.42
C LEU A 183 -4.12 -1.79 -8.80
N LEU A 184 -4.56 -1.02 -9.79
CA LEU A 184 -4.76 -1.52 -11.15
C LEU A 184 -3.43 -1.96 -11.79
N ASN A 185 -2.30 -1.36 -11.43
CA ASN A 185 -0.99 -1.79 -11.90
C ASN A 185 -0.54 -3.08 -11.19
N VAL A 186 -0.94 -3.26 -9.92
CA VAL A 186 -0.76 -4.53 -9.19
C VAL A 186 -1.50 -5.65 -9.92
N GLU A 187 -2.79 -5.46 -10.22
CA GLU A 187 -3.58 -6.44 -10.96
C GLU A 187 -2.93 -6.80 -12.31
N LYS A 188 -2.59 -5.78 -13.13
CA LYS A 188 -1.95 -6.01 -14.44
C LYS A 188 -0.68 -6.86 -14.33
N LEU A 189 0.15 -6.61 -13.32
CA LEU A 189 1.39 -7.35 -13.14
C LEU A 189 1.11 -8.78 -12.65
N VAL A 190 0.27 -8.98 -11.62
CA VAL A 190 -0.06 -10.29 -11.06
C VAL A 190 -0.67 -11.23 -12.12
N ARG A 191 -1.54 -10.73 -12.98
CA ARG A 191 -2.21 -11.49 -14.05
C ARG A 191 -1.25 -12.17 -15.02
N ARG A 192 0.03 -11.76 -15.06
CA ARG A 192 1.09 -12.36 -15.86
C ARG A 192 1.67 -13.64 -15.27
N PHE A 193 1.35 -13.94 -14.00
CA PHE A 193 1.91 -15.05 -13.23
C PHE A 193 0.87 -16.12 -12.86
N ILE A 194 -0.37 -15.96 -13.28
CA ILE A 194 -1.49 -16.87 -12.99
C ILE A 194 -2.08 -17.49 -14.25
N THR A 195 -2.62 -18.70 -14.13
CA THR A 195 -3.29 -19.44 -15.22
C THR A 195 -4.78 -19.63 -14.98
N GLU A 196 -5.25 -19.34 -13.78
CA GLU A 196 -6.64 -19.44 -13.37
C GLU A 196 -7.03 -18.25 -12.49
N ARG A 197 -8.32 -18.08 -12.26
CA ARG A 197 -8.87 -17.04 -11.41
C ARG A 197 -8.28 -17.15 -9.99
N LEU A 198 -7.68 -16.06 -9.52
CA LEU A 198 -7.03 -15.96 -8.23
C LEU A 198 -7.87 -15.12 -7.26
N HIS A 199 -8.19 -15.66 -6.08
CA HIS A 199 -8.70 -14.85 -4.97
C HIS A 199 -7.56 -13.98 -4.44
N ALA A 200 -7.67 -12.66 -4.61
CA ALA A 200 -6.61 -11.73 -4.29
C ALA A 200 -6.75 -11.12 -2.88
N GLY A 201 -7.95 -11.17 -2.29
CA GLY A 201 -8.24 -10.66 -0.97
C GLY A 201 -9.67 -10.17 -0.83
N ALA A 202 -9.93 -9.40 0.23
CA ALA A 202 -11.23 -8.78 0.46
C ALA A 202 -11.09 -7.34 0.95
N ILE A 203 -12.15 -6.54 0.75
CA ILE A 203 -12.23 -5.15 1.18
C ILE A 203 -13.44 -4.97 2.07
N SER A 204 -13.27 -4.31 3.22
CA SER A 204 -14.35 -3.91 4.11
C SER A 204 -14.37 -2.39 4.24
N HIS A 205 -15.55 -1.80 4.06
CA HIS A 205 -15.74 -0.34 4.15
C HIS A 205 -16.42 0.03 5.47
N LYS A 206 -16.11 1.19 6.01
CA LYS A 206 -16.86 1.78 7.12
C LYS A 206 -18.32 2.01 6.71
N THR A 207 -19.25 1.64 7.57
CA THR A 207 -20.72 1.78 7.36
C THR A 207 -21.40 2.67 8.39
N GLY A 208 -20.67 3.11 9.41
CA GLY A 208 -21.17 3.96 10.48
C GLY A 208 -20.02 4.55 11.31
N PRO A 209 -20.33 5.39 12.32
CA PRO A 209 -19.32 6.10 13.11
C PRO A 209 -18.61 5.21 14.15
N GLY A 210 -19.18 4.09 14.54
CA GLY A 210 -18.56 3.19 15.53
C GLY A 210 -17.31 2.51 15.00
N HIS A 211 -16.30 2.30 15.84
CA HIS A 211 -15.00 1.74 15.44
C HIS A 211 -15.08 0.35 14.78
N ASN A 212 -16.19 -0.38 15.03
CA ASN A 212 -16.42 -1.72 14.48
C ASN A 212 -17.52 -1.76 13.39
N ASP A 213 -18.00 -0.60 12.95
CA ASP A 213 -19.05 -0.51 11.93
C ASP A 213 -18.45 -0.70 10.54
N PHE A 214 -18.42 -1.95 10.10
CA PHE A 214 -17.92 -2.31 8.78
C PHE A 214 -18.95 -3.08 7.97
N SER A 215 -18.86 -2.98 6.65
CA SER A 215 -19.57 -3.86 5.73
C SER A 215 -19.08 -5.30 5.88
N GLN A 216 -19.85 -6.26 5.36
CA GLN A 216 -19.31 -7.59 5.11
C GLN A 216 -18.11 -7.45 4.15
N PRO A 217 -17.06 -8.27 4.31
CA PRO A 217 -15.94 -8.29 3.38
C PRO A 217 -16.41 -8.57 1.95
N PHE A 218 -15.95 -7.77 1.01
CA PHE A 218 -16.18 -7.96 -0.40
C PHE A 218 -14.94 -8.57 -1.04
N ASP A 219 -15.03 -9.84 -1.42
CA ASP A 219 -13.93 -10.56 -2.08
C ASP A 219 -13.63 -9.97 -3.46
N TYR A 220 -12.35 -9.80 -3.79
CA TYR A 220 -11.92 -9.43 -5.13
C TYR A 220 -10.99 -10.48 -5.72
N TYR A 221 -11.07 -10.63 -7.05
CA TYR A 221 -10.39 -11.69 -7.78
C TYR A 221 -9.66 -11.09 -8.98
N PHE A 222 -8.55 -11.70 -9.34
CA PHE A 222 -7.85 -11.40 -10.58
C PHE A 222 -8.05 -12.54 -11.57
N GLU A 223 -8.44 -12.19 -12.79
CA GLU A 223 -8.51 -13.12 -13.91
C GLU A 223 -7.15 -13.20 -14.62
N PRO A 224 -6.73 -14.37 -15.11
CA PRO A 224 -5.51 -14.46 -15.91
C PRO A 224 -5.56 -13.49 -17.09
N ILE A 225 -4.37 -13.05 -17.53
CA ILE A 225 -4.31 -12.30 -18.79
C ILE A 225 -4.68 -13.21 -19.96
N ASP A 226 -5.21 -12.63 -21.03
CA ASP A 226 -5.53 -13.33 -22.28
C ASP A 226 -4.34 -14.15 -22.80
N ASP A 227 -4.61 -15.36 -23.37
CA ASP A 227 -3.57 -16.28 -23.82
C ASP A 227 -2.75 -15.75 -25.00
N THR A 228 -3.20 -14.70 -25.68
CA THR A 228 -2.41 -13.98 -26.69
C THR A 228 -1.30 -13.12 -26.08
N ARG A 229 -1.29 -12.95 -24.75
CA ARG A 229 -0.31 -12.18 -23.98
C ARG A 229 0.70 -13.08 -23.29
N ILE A 230 1.85 -12.52 -22.98
CA ILE A 230 2.95 -13.27 -22.37
C ILE A 230 2.70 -13.46 -20.88
N LYS A 231 2.71 -14.71 -20.44
CA LYS A 231 2.72 -15.14 -19.04
C LYS A 231 4.11 -15.65 -18.66
N TYR A 232 4.48 -15.51 -17.39
CA TYR A 232 5.72 -16.07 -16.86
C TYR A 232 5.40 -17.05 -15.74
N LEU A 233 5.58 -18.35 -16.00
CA LEU A 233 5.16 -19.45 -15.11
C LEU A 233 6.35 -20.25 -14.53
N LYS A 234 7.57 -19.81 -14.79
CA LYS A 234 8.78 -20.34 -14.18
C LYS A 234 8.93 -19.87 -12.72
N PRO A 235 9.93 -20.32 -11.95
CA PRO A 235 10.18 -19.82 -10.61
C PRO A 235 10.34 -18.31 -10.56
N VAL A 236 9.73 -17.68 -9.54
CA VAL A 236 9.81 -16.26 -9.29
C VAL A 236 10.23 -16.00 -7.85
N VAL A 237 11.14 -15.07 -7.66
CA VAL A 237 11.45 -14.48 -6.36
C VAL A 237 11.04 -13.01 -6.40
N VAL A 238 10.30 -12.56 -5.40
CA VAL A 238 9.99 -11.14 -5.19
C VAL A 238 10.88 -10.63 -4.07
N LEU A 239 11.69 -9.60 -4.36
CA LEU A 239 12.47 -8.90 -3.33
C LEU A 239 11.64 -7.77 -2.74
N ALA A 240 11.52 -7.77 -1.42
CA ALA A 240 10.82 -6.75 -0.67
C ALA A 240 11.64 -6.28 0.53
N ASN A 241 11.38 -5.07 0.97
CA ASN A 241 11.97 -4.51 2.18
C ASN A 241 10.94 -3.67 2.95
N ARG A 242 11.37 -3.14 4.09
CA ARG A 242 10.52 -2.35 4.98
C ARG A 242 9.94 -1.08 4.35
N SER A 243 10.47 -0.62 3.20
CA SER A 243 9.93 0.49 2.41
C SER A 243 8.99 0.04 1.27
N SER A 244 8.83 -1.29 1.06
CA SER A 244 7.81 -1.84 0.16
C SER A 244 6.42 -1.65 0.80
N PHE A 245 5.68 -0.60 0.37
CA PHE A 245 4.52 -0.10 1.11
C PHE A 245 3.25 -0.01 0.27
N SER A 246 2.07 0.00 0.89
CA SER A 246 0.79 0.29 0.24
C SER A 246 0.45 -0.71 -0.89
N ALA A 247 0.27 -0.26 -2.13
CA ALA A 247 0.00 -1.14 -3.28
C ALA A 247 1.10 -2.20 -3.47
N THR A 248 2.36 -1.89 -3.11
CA THR A 248 3.46 -2.86 -3.14
C THR A 248 3.30 -3.93 -2.07
N ASN A 249 2.87 -3.57 -0.86
CA ASN A 249 2.52 -4.54 0.18
C ASN A 249 1.39 -5.48 -0.28
N ASN A 250 0.36 -4.94 -0.95
CA ASN A 250 -0.71 -5.73 -1.54
C ASN A 250 -0.17 -6.67 -2.65
N PHE A 251 0.69 -6.17 -3.55
CA PHE A 251 1.36 -6.99 -4.56
C PHE A 251 2.13 -8.15 -3.93
N VAL A 252 2.98 -7.89 -2.93
CA VAL A 252 3.77 -8.90 -2.23
C VAL A 252 2.87 -9.94 -1.56
N SER A 253 1.80 -9.48 -0.90
CA SER A 253 0.81 -10.37 -0.26
C SER A 253 0.17 -11.33 -1.25
N ILE A 254 -0.27 -10.84 -2.41
CA ILE A 254 -0.89 -11.66 -3.46
C ILE A 254 0.12 -12.62 -4.08
N MET A 255 1.30 -12.12 -4.48
CA MET A 255 2.35 -12.96 -5.09
C MET A 255 2.81 -14.08 -4.16
N LYS A 256 2.82 -13.86 -2.85
CA LYS A 256 3.18 -14.88 -1.84
C LYS A 256 2.25 -16.09 -1.85
N THR A 257 1.02 -15.96 -2.35
CA THR A 257 0.06 -17.08 -2.45
C THR A 257 0.37 -18.05 -3.61
N LEU A 258 1.16 -17.60 -4.58
CA LEU A 258 1.44 -18.39 -5.78
C LEU A 258 2.49 -19.49 -5.49
N PRO A 259 2.26 -20.74 -5.93
CA PRO A 259 3.11 -21.88 -5.57
C PRO A 259 4.55 -21.79 -6.12
N ASN A 260 4.73 -21.09 -7.24
CA ASN A 260 6.02 -20.87 -7.89
C ASN A 260 6.70 -19.54 -7.49
N VAL A 261 6.22 -18.89 -6.44
CA VAL A 261 6.76 -17.61 -5.95
C VAL A 261 7.33 -17.76 -4.54
N ARG A 262 8.44 -17.07 -4.27
CA ARG A 262 8.99 -16.86 -2.92
C ARG A 262 9.27 -15.38 -2.71
N ILE A 263 9.00 -14.91 -1.50
CA ILE A 263 9.33 -13.54 -1.08
C ILE A 263 10.64 -13.60 -0.30
N VAL A 264 11.61 -12.79 -0.69
CA VAL A 264 12.96 -12.72 -0.07
C VAL A 264 13.23 -11.29 0.37
N GLY A 265 13.89 -11.13 1.50
CA GLY A 265 14.29 -9.84 2.06
C GLY A 265 13.73 -9.58 3.45
N ASP A 266 13.17 -8.41 3.68
CA ASP A 266 12.58 -8.03 4.97
C ASP A 266 11.05 -7.97 4.90
N THR A 267 10.41 -7.90 6.08
CA THR A 267 8.98 -7.64 6.20
C THR A 267 8.65 -6.31 5.52
N THR A 268 7.60 -6.28 4.71
CA THR A 268 7.16 -5.05 4.02
C THR A 268 6.71 -3.97 4.99
N GLY A 269 6.59 -2.74 4.52
CA GLY A 269 6.16 -1.59 5.33
C GLY A 269 4.67 -1.54 5.67
N GLY A 270 3.88 -2.48 5.17
CA GLY A 270 2.44 -2.51 5.44
C GLY A 270 1.63 -1.52 4.61
N GLY A 271 0.64 -0.88 5.24
CA GLY A 271 -0.23 0.10 4.58
C GLY A 271 -1.35 -0.56 3.77
N SER A 272 -2.16 -1.40 4.41
CA SER A 272 -3.27 -2.11 3.75
C SER A 272 -4.60 -1.34 3.77
N GLY A 273 -4.63 -0.11 4.29
CA GLY A 273 -5.82 0.73 4.31
C GLY A 273 -6.01 1.50 3.00
N LEU A 274 -7.20 1.42 2.39
CA LEU A 274 -7.54 2.34 1.31
C LEU A 274 -7.75 3.74 1.89
N PRO A 275 -7.05 4.76 1.34
CA PRO A 275 -7.13 6.09 1.91
C PRO A 275 -8.43 6.81 1.53
N PHE A 276 -8.92 7.61 2.48
CA PHE A 276 -9.94 8.62 2.31
C PHE A 276 -9.33 10.00 2.61
N THR A 277 -9.79 11.03 1.92
CA THR A 277 -9.30 12.40 2.12
C THR A 277 -10.48 13.33 2.38
N PHE A 278 -10.33 14.22 3.36
CA PHE A 278 -11.29 15.28 3.69
C PHE A 278 -10.54 16.58 4.03
N ASP A 279 -11.26 17.70 3.99
CA ASP A 279 -10.71 19.01 4.28
C ASP A 279 -11.13 19.50 5.68
N LEU A 280 -10.23 20.17 6.38
CA LEU A 280 -10.50 20.89 7.61
C LEU A 280 -11.06 22.29 7.30
N PRO A 281 -11.74 22.96 8.25
CA PRO A 281 -12.27 24.30 8.06
C PRO A 281 -11.25 25.34 7.57
N ASN A 282 -9.98 25.20 7.94
CA ASN A 282 -8.88 26.07 7.50
C ASN A 282 -8.30 25.73 6.12
N GLY A 283 -8.86 24.72 5.42
CA GLY A 283 -8.42 24.28 4.11
C GLY A 283 -7.22 23.31 4.10
N TRP A 284 -6.80 22.80 5.25
CA TRP A 284 -5.85 21.70 5.28
C TRP A 284 -6.56 20.40 4.90
N ALA A 285 -5.89 19.56 4.12
CA ALA A 285 -6.40 18.25 3.78
C ALA A 285 -5.87 17.18 4.74
N VAL A 286 -6.71 16.21 5.08
CA VAL A 286 -6.35 15.05 5.89
C VAL A 286 -6.60 13.80 5.08
N ARG A 287 -5.57 12.98 4.91
CA ARG A 287 -5.66 11.64 4.33
C ARG A 287 -5.56 10.62 5.46
N MET A 288 -6.36 9.57 5.42
CA MET A 288 -6.30 8.48 6.40
C MET A 288 -6.77 7.15 5.82
N SER A 289 -6.38 6.04 6.44
CA SER A 289 -6.89 4.70 6.13
C SER A 289 -8.35 4.56 6.56
N ALA A 290 -9.27 4.38 5.60
CA ALA A 290 -10.71 4.31 5.88
C ALA A 290 -11.38 2.99 5.48
N SER A 291 -10.74 2.14 4.69
CA SER A 291 -11.25 0.81 4.34
C SER A 291 -10.15 -0.22 4.50
N GLU A 292 -10.48 -1.36 5.08
CA GLU A 292 -9.52 -2.44 5.28
C GLU A 292 -9.36 -3.26 4.01
N ILE A 293 -8.11 -3.59 3.64
CA ILE A 293 -7.82 -4.66 2.71
C ILE A 293 -7.21 -5.82 3.50
N THR A 294 -7.74 -7.02 3.29
CA THR A 294 -7.19 -8.27 3.81
C THR A 294 -6.61 -9.13 2.69
N ASP A 295 -5.68 -10.02 3.03
CA ASP A 295 -5.20 -11.04 2.12
C ASP A 295 -6.28 -12.10 1.82
N ALA A 296 -5.97 -13.04 0.93
CA ALA A 296 -6.87 -14.14 0.55
C ALA A 296 -7.26 -15.08 1.72
N ASN A 297 -6.56 -15.01 2.85
CA ASN A 297 -6.86 -15.77 4.07
C ASN A 297 -7.60 -14.93 5.13
N GLY A 298 -7.95 -13.69 4.81
CA GLY A 298 -8.60 -12.76 5.73
C GLY A 298 -7.67 -12.07 6.73
N ASN A 299 -6.35 -12.16 6.55
CA ASN A 299 -5.41 -11.49 7.44
C ASN A 299 -5.23 -10.02 7.02
N VAL A 300 -5.17 -9.14 8.01
CA VAL A 300 -4.82 -7.72 7.81
C VAL A 300 -3.31 -7.60 7.60
N THR A 301 -2.91 -6.97 6.49
CA THR A 301 -1.50 -6.79 6.14
C THR A 301 -0.99 -5.37 6.43
N GLU A 302 -1.67 -4.63 7.30
CA GLU A 302 -1.30 -3.27 7.72
C GLU A 302 0.09 -3.22 8.37
N PHE A 303 0.50 -4.27 9.05
CA PHE A 303 1.80 -4.36 9.73
C PHE A 303 2.89 -4.99 8.86
N GLY A 304 2.60 -5.20 7.58
CA GLY A 304 3.52 -5.78 6.62
C GLY A 304 3.27 -7.26 6.33
N VAL A 305 3.94 -7.73 5.31
CA VAL A 305 3.98 -9.13 4.85
C VAL A 305 5.38 -9.66 5.06
N ASP A 306 5.51 -10.72 5.86
CA ASP A 306 6.79 -11.38 6.09
C ASP A 306 7.29 -12.10 4.83
N PRO A 307 8.61 -12.22 4.64
CA PRO A 307 9.20 -13.10 3.65
C PRO A 307 8.71 -14.54 3.76
N SER A 308 8.95 -15.33 2.73
CA SER A 308 8.68 -16.76 2.75
C SER A 308 9.54 -17.46 3.83
N PRO A 309 9.10 -18.60 4.40
CA PRO A 309 9.88 -19.32 5.41
C PRO A 309 11.33 -19.56 4.97
N GLY A 310 12.30 -19.17 5.79
CA GLY A 310 13.74 -19.29 5.50
C GLY A 310 14.31 -18.25 4.52
N CYS A 311 13.48 -17.25 4.11
CA CYS A 311 13.88 -16.24 3.12
C CYS A 311 14.05 -14.83 3.73
N LYS A 312 13.93 -14.69 5.06
CA LYS A 312 14.19 -13.42 5.71
C LYS A 312 15.68 -13.15 5.76
N VAL A 313 16.11 -12.05 5.19
CA VAL A 313 17.49 -11.58 5.14
C VAL A 313 17.50 -10.06 5.10
N ASP A 314 18.43 -9.45 5.78
CA ASP A 314 18.66 -8.01 5.74
C ASP A 314 20.02 -7.72 5.07
N MET A 315 20.28 -6.49 4.74
CA MET A 315 21.52 -6.02 4.16
C MET A 315 22.14 -4.96 5.07
N THR A 316 23.40 -5.12 5.38
CA THR A 316 24.14 -4.19 6.24
C THR A 316 24.82 -3.10 5.42
N GLU A 317 25.09 -1.95 6.05
CA GLU A 317 25.89 -0.88 5.43
C GLU A 317 27.29 -1.36 5.03
N ALA A 318 27.89 -2.28 5.78
CA ALA A 318 29.19 -2.86 5.47
C ALA A 318 29.15 -3.72 4.18
N GLU A 319 28.11 -4.52 3.98
CA GLU A 319 27.91 -5.27 2.73
C GLU A 319 27.67 -4.33 1.55
N MET A 320 26.83 -3.30 1.72
CA MET A 320 26.62 -2.26 0.70
C MET A 320 27.94 -1.55 0.30
N ALA A 321 28.77 -1.20 1.29
CA ALA A 321 30.05 -0.58 1.03
C ALA A 321 31.04 -1.45 0.25
N MET A 322 30.87 -2.79 0.33
CA MET A 322 31.62 -3.76 -0.45
C MET A 322 30.99 -4.08 -1.82
N GLY A 323 29.90 -3.41 -2.19
CA GLY A 323 29.20 -3.67 -3.45
C GLY A 323 28.38 -4.99 -3.42
N LYS A 324 28.08 -5.52 -2.24
CA LYS A 324 27.32 -6.77 -2.06
C LYS A 324 25.87 -6.48 -1.70
N ASP A 325 24.94 -7.12 -2.39
CA ASP A 325 23.52 -7.14 -2.09
C ASP A 325 23.12 -8.52 -1.52
N ALA A 326 23.13 -8.65 -0.19
CA ALA A 326 22.84 -9.89 0.49
C ALA A 326 21.41 -10.39 0.21
N ILE A 327 20.45 -9.51 -0.01
CA ILE A 327 19.07 -9.86 -0.33
C ILE A 327 19.00 -10.47 -1.74
N LEU A 328 19.68 -9.87 -2.71
CA LEU A 328 19.75 -10.36 -4.09
C LEU A 328 20.53 -11.70 -4.17
N GLU A 329 21.63 -11.83 -3.42
CA GLU A 329 22.37 -13.09 -3.32
C GLU A 329 21.49 -14.24 -2.78
N ARG A 330 20.71 -13.97 -1.73
CA ARG A 330 19.75 -14.96 -1.21
C ARG A 330 18.69 -15.35 -2.25
N ALA A 331 18.27 -14.41 -3.09
CA ALA A 331 17.32 -14.71 -4.16
C ALA A 331 17.89 -15.71 -5.19
N PHE A 332 19.20 -15.65 -5.49
CA PHE A 332 19.85 -16.62 -6.36
C PHE A 332 19.77 -18.02 -5.77
N GLU A 333 20.17 -18.17 -4.50
CA GLU A 333 20.11 -19.45 -3.81
C GLU A 333 18.68 -20.03 -3.81
N VAL A 334 17.67 -19.19 -3.51
CA VAL A 334 16.25 -19.60 -3.49
C VAL A 334 15.78 -20.04 -4.88
N LEU A 335 16.16 -19.35 -5.96
CA LEU A 335 15.81 -19.77 -7.33
C LEU A 335 16.46 -21.10 -7.69
N GLU A 336 17.72 -21.34 -7.31
CA GLU A 336 18.42 -22.62 -7.51
C GLU A 336 17.74 -23.76 -6.73
N GLU A 337 17.37 -23.52 -5.46
CA GLU A 337 16.59 -24.47 -4.66
C GLU A 337 15.24 -24.82 -5.32
N MET A 338 14.50 -23.80 -5.83
CA MET A 338 13.23 -24.00 -6.51
C MET A 338 13.37 -24.76 -7.84
N ALA A 339 14.45 -24.52 -8.60
CA ALA A 339 14.73 -25.24 -9.84
C ALA A 339 15.09 -26.69 -9.58
N SER A 340 15.85 -26.97 -8.52
CA SER A 340 16.26 -28.33 -8.13
C SER A 340 15.08 -29.20 -7.70
N ASN A 341 14.09 -28.61 -7.03
CA ASN A 341 12.88 -29.32 -6.56
C ASN A 341 11.87 -29.63 -7.68
N ARG A 342 12.08 -29.15 -8.90
CA ARG A 342 11.23 -29.44 -10.09
C ARG A 342 11.72 -30.63 -10.91
N LYS A 343 12.96 -31.09 -10.67
CA LYS A 343 13.52 -32.27 -11.32
C LYS A 343 13.18 -33.54 -10.55
#